data_68f80c07c989b4b1c436eb01e36c292b
#
_entry.id   68f80c07c989b4b1c436eb01e36c292b
#
_cell.length_a   1.000
_cell.length_b   1.000
_cell.length_c   1.000
_cell.angle_alpha   90.00
_cell.angle_beta   90.00
_cell.angle_gamma   90.00
#
_symmetry.space_group_name_H-M   'P 1'
#
loop_
_entity.id
_entity.type
_entity.pdbx_description
1 polymer ?
#
loop_
_entity_poly.entity_id
_entity_poly.type
_entity_poly.pdbx_seq_one_letter_code
_entity_poly.pdbx_strand_id
1 'polypeptide(L)'
;ATQDIPLESIDTVCVSEPTPTGFGALDLGAAGTIAFAPHQDPQAVAHAIAAAQRGEAPSSAATIPGLDFTAVDVETANDNWGSICQIGAVRFRDGQETDSRSWLCTPPPGLEHFADINVSIHGITADDVKGAPAFVDTAKELFDFLGGDVLVAHNAQFDSTALRSGLLTAGAEVPTVPLACSLALSRDASKAKVISVRNHKLPTVAAHLSAPDFSHHDATEDARAAGEIIA
;
A
#
# COMPACT_ATOMS: atom_id res chain seq x y z
N ALA A 1 -21.22 14.83 -17.36
CA ALA A 1 -22.44 14.06 -17.03
C ALA A 1 -22.01 12.60 -16.95
N THR A 2 -22.30 11.92 -15.86
CA THR A 2 -22.11 10.47 -15.73
C THR A 2 -23.26 9.79 -16.47
N GLN A 3 -22.94 8.80 -17.29
CA GLN A 3 -23.93 8.00 -18.02
C GLN A 3 -23.73 6.54 -17.61
N ASP A 4 -24.75 5.91 -17.07
CA ASP A 4 -24.75 4.49 -16.78
C ASP A 4 -25.11 3.71 -18.05
N ILE A 5 -24.26 2.75 -18.42
CA ILE A 5 -24.45 1.87 -19.57
C ILE A 5 -24.72 0.46 -19.03
N PRO A 6 -25.93 -0.11 -19.21
CA PRO A 6 -26.19 -1.49 -18.80
C PRO A 6 -25.30 -2.48 -19.54
N LEU A 7 -24.70 -3.44 -18.82
CA LEU A 7 -23.79 -4.45 -19.41
C LEU A 7 -24.44 -5.26 -20.54
N GLU A 8 -25.74 -5.55 -20.40
CA GLU A 8 -26.51 -6.27 -21.41
C GLU A 8 -26.73 -5.48 -22.72
N SER A 9 -26.48 -4.17 -22.69
CA SER A 9 -26.58 -3.31 -23.89
C SER A 9 -25.29 -3.27 -24.71
N ILE A 10 -24.19 -3.86 -24.18
CA ILE A 10 -22.88 -3.86 -24.83
C ILE A 10 -22.77 -5.16 -25.65
N ASP A 11 -22.92 -5.04 -26.96
CA ASP A 11 -22.88 -6.16 -27.90
C ASP A 11 -21.53 -6.31 -28.60
N THR A 12 -20.70 -5.29 -28.55
CA THR A 12 -19.38 -5.25 -29.19
C THR A 12 -18.40 -4.51 -28.28
N VAL A 13 -17.16 -4.95 -28.22
CA VAL A 13 -16.06 -4.26 -27.53
C VAL A 13 -14.87 -4.23 -28.46
N CYS A 14 -14.61 -3.07 -29.10
CA CYS A 14 -13.46 -2.88 -29.97
C CYS A 14 -12.58 -1.78 -29.42
N VAL A 15 -11.26 -2.07 -29.29
CA VAL A 15 -10.28 -1.16 -28.72
C VAL A 15 -9.49 -0.48 -29.83
N SER A 16 -9.33 0.84 -29.70
CA SER A 16 -8.42 1.66 -30.49
C SER A 16 -7.44 2.32 -29.52
N GLU A 17 -6.18 1.92 -29.55
CA GLU A 17 -5.17 2.40 -28.63
C GLU A 17 -4.89 3.90 -28.81
N PRO A 18 -4.71 4.67 -27.73
CA PRO A 18 -4.28 6.05 -27.82
C PRO A 18 -2.81 6.11 -28.29
N THR A 19 -2.50 7.16 -29.01
CA THR A 19 -1.12 7.49 -29.40
C THR A 19 -0.58 8.62 -28.52
N PRO A 20 0.72 8.92 -28.51
CA PRO A 20 1.26 10.03 -27.72
C PRO A 20 0.60 11.39 -27.99
N THR A 21 -0.02 11.56 -29.15
CA THR A 21 -0.66 12.81 -29.59
C THR A 21 -2.11 12.65 -30.00
N GLY A 22 -2.68 11.44 -29.87
CA GLY A 22 -4.06 11.13 -30.29
C GLY A 22 -4.84 10.36 -29.25
N PHE A 23 -6.15 10.59 -29.22
CA PHE A 23 -7.07 9.85 -28.33
C PHE A 23 -7.26 8.42 -28.83
N GLY A 24 -7.33 7.48 -27.89
CA GLY A 24 -7.84 6.15 -28.12
C GLY A 24 -9.37 6.10 -27.98
N ALA A 25 -9.97 4.96 -28.25
CA ALA A 25 -11.39 4.75 -28.11
C ALA A 25 -11.73 3.31 -27.73
N LEU A 26 -12.82 3.15 -27.02
CA LEU A 26 -13.48 1.86 -26.79
C LEU A 26 -14.88 1.96 -27.41
N ASP A 27 -15.07 1.24 -28.52
CA ASP A 27 -16.37 1.15 -29.19
C ASP A 27 -17.19 0.01 -28.56
N LEU A 28 -18.36 0.36 -28.04
CA LEU A 28 -19.28 -0.53 -27.35
C LEU A 28 -20.51 -0.89 -28.21
N GLY A 29 -20.41 -0.72 -29.52
CA GLY A 29 -21.48 -0.98 -30.46
C GLY A 29 -22.65 -0.01 -30.27
N ALA A 30 -23.86 -0.55 -30.14
CA ALA A 30 -25.07 0.27 -29.95
C ALA A 30 -25.05 1.12 -28.65
N ALA A 31 -24.23 0.74 -27.68
CA ALA A 31 -24.08 1.46 -26.41
C ALA A 31 -23.20 2.73 -26.53
N GLY A 32 -22.49 2.93 -27.64
CA GLY A 32 -21.69 4.12 -27.92
C GLY A 32 -20.20 3.94 -27.83
N THR A 33 -19.45 5.02 -27.76
CA THR A 33 -17.98 5.02 -27.76
C THR A 33 -17.45 5.83 -26.59
N ILE A 34 -16.45 5.28 -25.89
CA ILE A 34 -15.70 5.96 -24.82
C ILE A 34 -14.36 6.42 -25.40
N ALA A 35 -14.03 7.70 -25.25
CA ALA A 35 -12.74 8.24 -25.67
C ALA A 35 -11.72 8.16 -24.52
N PHE A 36 -10.48 7.79 -24.85
CA PHE A 36 -9.35 7.68 -23.92
C PHE A 36 -8.27 8.68 -24.29
N ALA A 37 -7.85 9.48 -23.32
CA ALA A 37 -6.72 10.39 -23.51
C ALA A 37 -5.41 9.61 -23.70
N PRO A 38 -4.35 10.25 -24.28
CA PRO A 38 -3.00 9.70 -24.27
C PRO A 38 -2.63 9.25 -22.84
N HIS A 39 -1.99 8.08 -22.71
CA HIS A 39 -1.61 7.44 -21.44
C HIS A 39 -2.74 6.76 -20.63
N GLN A 40 -3.98 6.76 -21.11
CA GLN A 40 -5.04 5.93 -20.56
C GLN A 40 -5.08 4.57 -21.25
N ASP A 41 -5.44 3.52 -20.51
CA ASP A 41 -5.49 2.14 -21.02
C ASP A 41 -6.93 1.71 -21.33
N PRO A 42 -7.37 1.72 -22.61
CA PRO A 42 -8.68 1.21 -23.00
C PRO A 42 -8.79 -0.31 -22.91
N GLN A 43 -7.65 -1.06 -22.95
CA GLN A 43 -7.66 -2.53 -22.84
C GLN A 43 -8.10 -2.98 -21.46
N ALA A 44 -7.65 -2.29 -20.40
CA ALA A 44 -8.07 -2.60 -19.02
C ALA A 44 -9.59 -2.51 -18.87
N VAL A 45 -10.22 -1.48 -19.44
CA VAL A 45 -11.67 -1.31 -19.42
C VAL A 45 -12.37 -2.38 -20.25
N ALA A 46 -11.85 -2.71 -21.42
CA ALA A 46 -12.38 -3.80 -22.25
C ALA A 46 -12.35 -5.16 -21.54
N HIS A 47 -11.24 -5.47 -20.85
CA HIS A 47 -11.11 -6.70 -20.05
C HIS A 47 -12.11 -6.72 -18.89
N ALA A 48 -12.30 -5.58 -18.18
CA ALA A 48 -13.26 -5.48 -17.10
C ALA A 48 -14.71 -5.71 -17.58
N ILE A 49 -15.09 -5.13 -18.72
CA ILE A 49 -16.40 -5.38 -19.35
C ILE A 49 -16.57 -6.85 -19.69
N ALA A 50 -15.57 -7.48 -20.34
CA ALA A 50 -15.62 -8.88 -20.72
C ALA A 50 -15.72 -9.81 -19.50
N ALA A 51 -15.00 -9.51 -18.40
CA ALA A 51 -15.09 -10.25 -17.14
C ALA A 51 -16.50 -10.12 -16.54
N ALA A 52 -17.04 -8.89 -16.47
CA ALA A 52 -18.38 -8.64 -15.94
C ALA A 52 -19.47 -9.36 -16.77
N GLN A 53 -19.34 -9.39 -18.09
CA GLN A 53 -20.25 -10.12 -18.97
C GLN A 53 -20.24 -11.65 -18.75
N ARG A 54 -19.11 -12.19 -18.27
CA ARG A 54 -19.00 -13.61 -17.85
C ARG A 54 -19.49 -13.84 -16.42
N GLY A 55 -19.95 -12.80 -15.70
CA GLY A 55 -20.35 -12.89 -14.29
C GLY A 55 -19.16 -13.06 -13.35
N GLU A 56 -17.95 -12.80 -13.83
CA GLU A 56 -16.75 -12.71 -13.00
C GLU A 56 -16.77 -11.37 -12.28
N ALA A 57 -16.46 -11.37 -10.99
CA ALA A 57 -16.22 -10.08 -10.30
C ALA A 57 -15.10 -9.37 -11.07
N PRO A 58 -15.23 -8.05 -11.36
CA PRO A 58 -14.11 -7.35 -11.94
C PRO A 58 -12.90 -7.58 -11.03
N SER A 59 -11.79 -8.06 -11.58
CA SER A 59 -10.53 -8.04 -10.86
C SER A 59 -10.26 -6.57 -10.59
N SER A 60 -10.48 -6.21 -9.35
CA SER A 60 -10.50 -4.82 -8.93
C SER A 60 -9.09 -4.33 -8.84
N ALA A 61 -8.44 -3.97 -9.83
CA ALA A 61 -7.40 -2.98 -9.77
C ALA A 61 -6.82 -2.87 -11.17
N ALA A 62 -6.95 -1.72 -11.78
CA ALA A 62 -6.15 -1.38 -12.94
C ALA A 62 -4.69 -1.62 -12.57
N THR A 63 -4.03 -2.56 -13.25
CA THR A 63 -2.58 -2.70 -13.10
C THR A 63 -1.91 -1.42 -13.59
N ILE A 64 -0.99 -0.90 -12.82
CA ILE A 64 -0.16 0.25 -13.22
C ILE A 64 1.23 -0.31 -13.55
N PRO A 65 1.53 -0.59 -14.83
CA PRO A 65 2.77 -1.26 -15.20
C PRO A 65 4.01 -0.55 -14.66
N GLY A 66 4.86 -1.31 -13.97
CA GLY A 66 6.09 -0.78 -13.39
C GLY A 66 5.90 -0.02 -12.07
N LEU A 67 4.71 0.01 -11.50
CA LEU A 67 4.49 0.52 -10.16
C LEU A 67 4.84 -0.58 -9.14
N ASP A 68 6.15 -0.73 -8.91
CA ASP A 68 6.74 -1.76 -8.05
C ASP A 68 7.29 -1.11 -6.79
N PHE A 69 6.86 -1.62 -5.63
CA PHE A 69 7.32 -1.14 -4.32
C PHE A 69 6.98 -2.15 -3.22
N THR A 70 7.50 -1.92 -2.02
CA THR A 70 7.11 -2.66 -0.82
C THR A 70 6.64 -1.68 0.26
N ALA A 71 5.39 -1.82 0.69
CA ALA A 71 4.82 -1.07 1.80
C ALA A 71 5.26 -1.71 3.12
N VAL A 72 5.57 -0.88 4.12
CA VAL A 72 6.07 -1.30 5.45
C VAL A 72 5.39 -0.47 6.52
N ASP A 73 5.10 -1.10 7.64
CA ASP A 73 4.68 -0.46 8.88
C ASP A 73 5.33 -1.15 10.07
N VAL A 74 5.53 -0.44 11.18
CA VAL A 74 6.16 -0.99 12.38
C VAL A 74 5.38 -0.62 13.64
N GLU A 75 5.30 -1.59 14.58
CA GLU A 75 4.81 -1.35 15.93
C GLU A 75 5.96 -1.28 16.92
N THR A 76 5.85 -0.37 17.89
CA THR A 76 6.90 -0.10 18.88
C THR A 76 6.43 -0.44 20.29
N ALA A 77 7.30 -1.08 21.08
CA ALA A 77 6.99 -1.48 22.46
C ALA A 77 6.81 -0.30 23.42
N ASN A 78 7.44 0.85 23.15
CA ASN A 78 7.41 2.04 24.01
C ASN A 78 7.65 3.33 23.20
N ASP A 79 7.81 4.46 23.86
CA ASP A 79 8.03 5.79 23.29
C ASP A 79 9.40 5.98 22.60
N ASN A 80 10.34 5.07 22.81
CA ASN A 80 11.57 5.04 22.03
C ASN A 80 11.26 4.38 20.67
N TRP A 81 11.35 5.14 19.60
CA TRP A 81 11.00 4.66 18.25
C TRP A 81 11.79 3.43 17.82
N GLY A 82 13.01 3.20 18.35
CA GLY A 82 13.81 2.01 18.07
C GLY A 82 13.32 0.73 18.75
N SER A 83 12.29 0.80 19.61
CA SER A 83 11.75 -0.35 20.35
C SER A 83 10.80 -1.23 19.51
N ILE A 84 11.15 -1.49 18.25
CA ILE A 84 10.29 -2.23 17.32
C ILE A 84 10.03 -3.63 17.86
N CYS A 85 8.74 -4.01 17.89
CA CYS A 85 8.24 -5.32 18.33
C CYS A 85 7.47 -6.09 17.24
N GLN A 86 7.00 -5.40 16.20
CA GLN A 86 6.42 -6.01 15.01
C GLN A 86 6.83 -5.22 13.77
N ILE A 87 6.99 -5.94 12.65
CA ILE A 87 7.18 -5.38 11.32
C ILE A 87 6.16 -6.05 10.39
N GLY A 88 5.39 -5.25 9.66
CA GLY A 88 4.55 -5.68 8.56
C GLY A 88 5.12 -5.19 7.23
N ALA A 89 5.10 -6.05 6.21
CA ALA A 89 5.52 -5.67 4.87
C ALA A 89 4.62 -6.29 3.81
N VAL A 90 4.25 -5.51 2.81
CA VAL A 90 3.38 -5.93 1.69
C VAL A 90 4.01 -5.50 0.38
N ARG A 91 4.25 -6.45 -0.51
CA ARG A 91 4.88 -6.21 -1.81
C ARG A 91 3.84 -5.96 -2.87
N PHE A 92 4.04 -4.90 -3.63
CA PHE A 92 3.24 -4.55 -4.79
C PHE A 92 4.08 -4.68 -6.07
N ARG A 93 3.47 -5.23 -7.13
CA ARG A 93 4.01 -5.31 -8.48
C ARG A 93 2.92 -4.85 -9.45
N ASP A 94 3.27 -3.96 -10.35
CA ASP A 94 2.32 -3.32 -11.27
C ASP A 94 1.10 -2.73 -10.52
N GLY A 95 1.30 -2.22 -9.30
CA GLY A 95 0.26 -1.69 -8.44
C GLY A 95 -0.62 -2.74 -7.75
N GLN A 96 -0.29 -4.04 -7.83
CA GLN A 96 -1.05 -5.13 -7.21
C GLN A 96 -0.29 -5.77 -6.06
N GLU A 97 -0.98 -6.11 -4.96
CA GLU A 97 -0.40 -6.94 -3.90
C GLU A 97 -0.03 -8.31 -4.45
N THR A 98 1.22 -8.74 -4.22
CA THR A 98 1.75 -10.03 -4.68
C THR A 98 2.28 -10.90 -3.58
N ASP A 99 2.74 -10.33 -2.46
CA ASP A 99 3.27 -11.07 -1.31
C ASP A 99 3.18 -10.21 -0.05
N SER A 100 3.10 -10.84 1.11
CA SER A 100 3.10 -10.14 2.39
C SER A 100 3.84 -10.94 3.46
N ARG A 101 4.38 -10.23 4.45
CA ARG A 101 5.09 -10.79 5.59
C ARG A 101 4.72 -10.05 6.86
N SER A 102 4.67 -10.79 7.95
CA SER A 102 4.52 -10.26 9.30
C SER A 102 5.56 -10.91 10.21
N TRP A 103 6.27 -10.10 10.97
CA TRP A 103 7.29 -10.57 11.91
C TRP A 103 7.06 -9.94 13.27
N LEU A 104 6.90 -10.77 14.29
CA LEU A 104 7.13 -10.36 15.68
C LEU A 104 8.62 -10.44 15.98
N CYS A 105 9.14 -9.51 16.75
CA CYS A 105 10.54 -9.51 17.17
C CYS A 105 10.70 -9.04 18.61
N THR A 106 11.77 -9.51 19.26
CA THR A 106 12.20 -8.94 20.53
C THR A 106 12.88 -7.60 20.25
N PRO A 107 12.43 -6.48 20.89
CA PRO A 107 13.06 -5.18 20.71
C PRO A 107 14.57 -5.20 21.02
N PRO A 108 15.33 -4.22 20.49
CA PRO A 108 16.78 -4.13 20.76
C PRO A 108 17.10 -4.08 22.26
N PRO A 109 18.29 -4.57 22.68
CA PRO A 109 18.72 -4.53 24.07
C PRO A 109 18.62 -3.15 24.70
N GLY A 110 17.96 -3.08 25.88
CA GLY A 110 17.66 -1.84 26.60
C GLY A 110 16.37 -1.15 26.17
N LEU A 111 15.65 -1.67 25.19
CA LEU A 111 14.36 -1.16 24.70
C LEU A 111 13.21 -2.17 24.87
N GLU A 112 13.42 -3.25 25.62
CA GLU A 112 12.48 -4.39 25.76
C GLU A 112 11.26 -4.08 26.66
N HIS A 113 11.21 -2.91 27.28
CA HIS A 113 10.05 -2.50 28.07
C HIS A 113 8.84 -2.26 27.18
N PHE A 114 7.71 -2.83 27.55
CA PHE A 114 6.41 -2.57 26.91
C PHE A 114 5.62 -1.55 27.72
N ALA A 115 5.32 -0.40 27.13
CA ALA A 115 4.51 0.62 27.77
C ALA A 115 3.02 0.32 27.57
N ASP A 116 2.22 0.45 28.61
CA ASP A 116 0.77 0.18 28.57
C ASP A 116 0.04 0.91 27.44
N ILE A 117 0.48 2.14 27.14
CA ILE A 117 -0.12 2.93 26.07
C ILE A 117 0.12 2.29 24.69
N ASN A 118 1.32 1.79 24.41
CA ASN A 118 1.63 1.12 23.16
C ASN A 118 0.87 -0.20 23.05
N VAL A 119 0.90 -1.00 24.11
CA VAL A 119 0.12 -2.24 24.20
C VAL A 119 -1.38 -1.99 23.98
N SER A 120 -1.94 -0.89 24.54
CA SER A 120 -3.35 -0.56 24.33
C SER A 120 -3.69 -0.17 22.88
N ILE A 121 -2.69 0.19 22.07
CA ILE A 121 -2.85 0.58 20.67
C ILE A 121 -2.84 -0.67 19.78
N HIS A 122 -1.76 -1.45 19.82
CA HIS A 122 -1.54 -2.58 18.90
C HIS A 122 -1.79 -3.97 19.52
N GLY A 123 -2.00 -4.05 20.84
CA GLY A 123 -2.31 -5.30 21.54
C GLY A 123 -1.12 -6.23 21.82
N ILE A 124 0.07 -5.94 21.28
CA ILE A 124 1.26 -6.79 21.43
C ILE A 124 1.87 -6.58 22.81
N THR A 125 2.12 -7.66 23.53
CA THR A 125 2.72 -7.66 24.87
C THR A 125 4.11 -8.26 24.87
N ALA A 126 4.83 -8.14 25.98
CA ALA A 126 6.13 -8.78 26.15
C ALA A 126 6.06 -10.32 26.07
N ASP A 127 4.91 -10.90 26.43
CA ASP A 127 4.72 -12.36 26.33
C ASP A 127 4.56 -12.81 24.86
N ASP A 128 3.96 -11.99 24.01
CA ASP A 128 3.76 -12.32 22.60
C ASP A 128 5.08 -12.37 21.81
N VAL A 129 6.06 -11.57 22.19
CA VAL A 129 7.39 -11.56 21.56
C VAL A 129 8.39 -12.48 22.25
N LYS A 130 7.97 -13.22 23.28
CA LYS A 130 8.84 -14.13 24.02
C LYS A 130 9.27 -15.30 23.13
N GLY A 131 10.56 -15.36 22.88
CA GLY A 131 11.16 -16.36 21.96
C GLY A 131 11.05 -15.99 20.48
N ALA A 132 10.52 -14.82 20.15
CA ALA A 132 10.64 -14.26 18.81
C ALA A 132 12.12 -13.93 18.48
N PRO A 133 12.49 -13.88 17.20
CA PRO A 133 13.83 -13.45 16.78
C PRO A 133 14.19 -12.07 17.32
N ALA A 134 15.47 -11.79 17.45
CA ALA A 134 15.92 -10.43 17.78
C ALA A 134 15.55 -9.45 16.64
N PHE A 135 15.28 -8.20 16.99
CA PHE A 135 14.94 -7.17 16.00
C PHE A 135 15.95 -7.11 14.83
N VAL A 136 17.24 -7.24 15.11
CA VAL A 136 18.28 -7.16 14.06
C VAL A 136 18.16 -8.28 13.02
N ASP A 137 17.77 -9.49 13.43
CA ASP A 137 17.57 -10.62 12.53
C ASP A 137 16.32 -10.41 11.69
N THR A 138 15.23 -9.92 12.33
CA THR A 138 13.99 -9.56 11.65
C THR A 138 14.18 -8.41 10.67
N ALA A 139 14.93 -7.38 11.04
CA ALA A 139 15.26 -6.27 10.15
C ALA A 139 16.04 -6.75 8.92
N LYS A 140 16.94 -7.72 9.09
CA LYS A 140 17.64 -8.34 7.96
C LYS A 140 16.66 -9.04 7.02
N GLU A 141 15.71 -9.82 7.55
CA GLU A 141 14.66 -10.47 6.73
C GLU A 141 13.79 -9.43 6.00
N LEU A 142 13.45 -8.30 6.64
CA LEU A 142 12.76 -7.19 5.99
C LEU A 142 13.57 -6.66 4.80
N PHE A 143 14.87 -6.35 4.98
CA PHE A 143 15.68 -5.80 3.90
C PHE A 143 15.95 -6.83 2.79
N ASP A 144 16.07 -8.11 3.12
CA ASP A 144 16.11 -9.20 2.14
C ASP A 144 14.77 -9.30 1.35
N PHE A 145 13.63 -9.10 2.04
CA PHE A 145 12.31 -9.04 1.40
C PHE A 145 12.15 -7.78 0.55
N LEU A 146 12.59 -6.61 1.00
CA LEU A 146 12.60 -5.37 0.21
C LEU A 146 13.41 -5.54 -1.07
N GLY A 147 14.58 -6.12 -1.00
CA GLY A 147 15.50 -6.21 -2.13
C GLY A 147 15.90 -4.81 -2.60
N GLY A 148 15.51 -4.43 -3.83
CA GLY A 148 15.77 -3.11 -4.41
C GLY A 148 14.55 -2.18 -4.45
N ASP A 149 13.45 -2.56 -3.83
CA ASP A 149 12.19 -1.81 -3.87
C ASP A 149 12.28 -0.47 -3.15
N VAL A 150 11.41 0.46 -3.55
CA VAL A 150 11.09 1.65 -2.75
C VAL A 150 10.31 1.20 -1.53
N LEU A 151 10.74 1.60 -0.33
CA LEU A 151 9.98 1.44 0.90
C LEU A 151 8.89 2.51 0.95
N VAL A 152 7.65 2.07 0.99
CA VAL A 152 6.47 2.94 1.18
C VAL A 152 5.98 2.81 2.62
N ALA A 153 5.61 3.91 3.26
CA ALA A 153 4.90 3.89 4.54
C ALA A 153 3.93 5.07 4.68
N HIS A 154 2.97 4.96 5.58
CA HIS A 154 2.09 6.08 5.90
C HIS A 154 2.68 6.91 7.04
N ASN A 155 3.26 8.07 6.73
CA ASN A 155 4.19 8.84 7.56
C ASN A 155 5.60 8.19 7.63
N ALA A 156 6.15 7.88 6.47
CA ALA A 156 7.42 7.15 6.28
C ALA A 156 8.61 7.69 7.09
N GLN A 157 8.54 8.94 7.57
CA GLN A 157 9.53 9.48 8.50
C GLN A 157 9.56 8.71 9.82
N PHE A 158 8.39 8.28 10.32
CA PHE A 158 8.32 7.49 11.56
C PHE A 158 8.97 6.12 11.35
N ASP A 159 8.51 5.34 10.39
CA ASP A 159 8.99 3.97 10.16
C ASP A 159 10.48 3.92 9.82
N SER A 160 10.92 4.81 8.94
CA SER A 160 12.36 4.88 8.58
C SER A 160 13.23 5.30 9.76
N THR A 161 12.75 6.21 10.62
CA THR A 161 13.49 6.60 11.83
C THR A 161 13.47 5.49 12.87
N ALA A 162 12.36 4.78 13.04
CA ALA A 162 12.24 3.65 13.95
C ALA A 162 13.21 2.53 13.55
N LEU A 163 13.20 2.10 12.29
CA LEU A 163 14.13 1.11 11.77
C LEU A 163 15.59 1.54 11.96
N ARG A 164 15.91 2.78 11.60
CA ARG A 164 17.26 3.33 11.79
C ARG A 164 17.67 3.36 13.26
N SER A 165 16.81 3.81 14.17
CA SER A 165 17.07 3.90 15.59
C SER A 165 17.29 2.50 16.20
N GLY A 166 16.45 1.54 15.86
CA GLY A 166 16.58 0.15 16.30
C GLY A 166 17.89 -0.48 15.85
N LEU A 167 18.26 -0.32 14.57
CA LEU A 167 19.52 -0.84 14.03
C LEU A 167 20.73 -0.22 14.73
N LEU A 168 20.76 1.10 14.91
CA LEU A 168 21.86 1.76 15.62
C LEU A 168 21.95 1.31 17.08
N THR A 169 20.83 1.13 17.78
CA THR A 169 20.80 0.61 19.15
C THR A 169 21.33 -0.82 19.23
N ALA A 170 21.02 -1.64 18.23
CA ALA A 170 21.54 -3.00 18.12
C ALA A 170 23.00 -3.06 17.62
N GLY A 171 23.64 -1.92 17.32
CA GLY A 171 25.00 -1.87 16.78
C GLY A 171 25.11 -2.40 15.33
N ALA A 172 24.03 -2.42 14.60
CA ALA A 172 23.96 -2.92 13.23
C ALA A 172 24.13 -1.79 12.20
N GLU A 173 24.51 -2.17 10.99
CA GLU A 173 24.60 -1.25 9.86
C GLU A 173 23.21 -0.81 9.39
N VAL A 174 23.07 0.47 9.03
CA VAL A 174 21.82 1.04 8.51
C VAL A 174 21.89 1.07 6.98
N PRO A 175 21.12 0.24 6.28
CA PRO A 175 21.10 0.27 4.82
C PRO A 175 20.43 1.55 4.30
N THR A 176 20.84 1.97 3.10
CA THR A 176 20.19 3.07 2.39
C THR A 176 19.09 2.49 1.50
N VAL A 177 17.85 2.93 1.74
CA VAL A 177 16.68 2.55 0.92
C VAL A 177 15.96 3.80 0.41
N PRO A 178 15.47 3.77 -0.84
CA PRO A 178 14.60 4.84 -1.33
C PRO A 178 13.26 4.79 -0.56
N LEU A 179 12.70 5.98 -0.25
CA LEU A 179 11.49 6.11 0.54
C LEU A 179 10.39 6.83 -0.24
N ALA A 180 9.15 6.37 -0.08
CA ALA A 180 7.96 7.10 -0.49
C ALA A 180 6.96 7.15 0.67
N CYS A 181 6.09 8.18 0.68
CA CYS A 181 5.20 8.44 1.79
C CYS A 181 3.76 8.66 1.31
N SER A 182 2.87 7.72 1.61
CA SER A 182 1.46 7.81 1.23
C SER A 182 0.73 8.97 1.93
N LEU A 183 1.17 9.38 3.15
CA LEU A 183 0.67 10.58 3.82
C LEU A 183 1.03 11.86 3.04
N ALA A 184 2.27 11.97 2.54
CA ALA A 184 2.69 13.11 1.74
C ALA A 184 1.93 13.17 0.42
N LEU A 185 1.80 12.03 -0.26
CA LEU A 185 1.03 11.90 -1.49
C LEU A 185 -0.44 12.33 -1.29
N SER A 186 -1.10 11.83 -0.24
CA SER A 186 -2.50 12.20 0.04
C SER A 186 -2.68 13.70 0.30
N ARG A 187 -1.70 14.35 0.96
CA ARG A 187 -1.71 15.81 1.17
C ARG A 187 -1.55 16.58 -0.13
N ASP A 188 -0.67 16.12 -1.01
CA ASP A 188 -0.45 16.77 -2.30
C ASP A 188 -1.63 16.54 -3.25
N ALA A 189 -2.25 15.35 -3.25
CA ALA A 189 -3.49 15.08 -3.96
C ALA A 189 -4.65 15.99 -3.49
N SER A 190 -4.75 16.25 -2.17
CA SER A 190 -5.73 17.21 -1.63
C SER A 190 -5.45 18.66 -2.08
N LYS A 191 -4.18 19.10 -2.06
CA LYS A 191 -3.80 20.43 -2.59
C LYS A 191 -4.13 20.56 -4.07
N ALA A 192 -3.91 19.48 -4.83
CA ALA A 192 -4.26 19.41 -6.24
C ALA A 192 -5.78 19.23 -6.50
N LYS A 193 -6.60 19.10 -5.44
CA LYS A 193 -8.06 18.88 -5.50
C LYS A 193 -8.44 17.56 -6.20
N VAL A 194 -7.56 16.56 -6.18
CA VAL A 194 -7.83 15.21 -6.67
C VAL A 194 -8.67 14.44 -5.66
N ILE A 195 -8.35 14.59 -4.35
CA ILE A 195 -9.13 14.02 -3.26
C ILE A 195 -9.58 15.09 -2.28
N SER A 196 -10.65 14.79 -1.52
CA SER A 196 -11.15 15.67 -0.46
C SER A 196 -11.46 14.85 0.79
N VAL A 197 -10.56 14.91 1.77
CA VAL A 197 -10.66 14.14 3.01
C VAL A 197 -10.68 15.06 4.23
N ARG A 198 -11.36 14.64 5.31
CA ARG A 198 -11.45 15.43 6.57
C ARG A 198 -10.10 15.52 7.31
N ASN A 199 -9.24 14.54 7.14
CA ASN A 199 -7.87 14.49 7.63
C ASN A 199 -7.08 13.47 6.80
N HIS A 200 -5.76 13.42 6.99
CA HIS A 200 -4.86 12.53 6.26
C HIS A 200 -4.38 11.34 7.12
N LYS A 201 -5.15 10.89 8.10
CA LYS A 201 -4.86 9.65 8.82
C LYS A 201 -5.10 8.46 7.91
N LEU A 202 -4.32 7.40 8.07
CA LEU A 202 -4.37 6.20 7.25
C LEU A 202 -5.80 5.66 7.04
N PRO A 203 -6.62 5.40 8.10
CA PRO A 203 -7.98 4.89 7.89
C PRO A 203 -8.89 5.85 7.12
N THR A 204 -8.68 7.16 7.27
CA THR A 204 -9.51 8.16 6.57
C THR A 204 -9.20 8.20 5.07
N VAL A 205 -7.92 8.13 4.71
CA VAL A 205 -7.49 8.17 3.31
C VAL A 205 -7.83 6.85 2.62
N ALA A 206 -7.54 5.72 3.26
CA ALA A 206 -7.87 4.39 2.75
C ALA A 206 -9.38 4.24 2.48
N ALA A 207 -10.23 4.60 3.43
CA ALA A 207 -11.69 4.57 3.25
C ALA A 207 -12.17 5.49 2.12
N HIS A 208 -11.54 6.67 1.94
CA HIS A 208 -11.89 7.59 0.85
C HIS A 208 -11.57 7.01 -0.53
N LEU A 209 -10.49 6.24 -0.63
CA LEU A 209 -10.06 5.57 -1.85
C LEU A 209 -10.71 4.19 -2.05
N SER A 210 -11.65 3.81 -1.17
CA SER A 210 -12.35 2.52 -1.21
C SER A 210 -11.42 1.31 -1.05
N ALA A 211 -10.28 1.50 -0.37
CA ALA A 211 -9.45 0.37 0.04
C ALA A 211 -10.25 -0.59 0.95
N PRO A 212 -9.96 -1.89 0.94
CA PRO A 212 -10.62 -2.85 1.82
C PRO A 212 -10.57 -2.43 3.30
N ASP A 213 -11.60 -2.81 4.06
CA ASP A 213 -11.58 -2.63 5.51
C ASP A 213 -10.41 -3.43 6.12
N PHE A 214 -9.70 -2.83 7.07
CA PHE A 214 -8.53 -3.42 7.70
C PHE A 214 -8.52 -3.20 9.21
N SER A 215 -7.79 -4.06 9.93
CA SER A 215 -7.57 -3.92 11.37
C SER A 215 -6.45 -2.92 11.61
N HIS A 216 -6.80 -1.68 11.93
CA HIS A 216 -5.82 -0.63 12.22
C HIS A 216 -5.00 -0.99 13.46
N HIS A 217 -3.69 -0.73 13.43
CA HIS A 217 -2.67 -1.14 14.39
C HIS A 217 -2.30 -2.65 14.36
N ASP A 218 -2.54 -3.31 13.24
CA ASP A 218 -1.78 -4.49 12.81
C ASP A 218 -0.80 -4.03 11.72
N ALA A 219 0.50 -4.20 11.95
CA ALA A 219 1.53 -3.64 11.07
C ALA A 219 1.39 -4.10 9.61
N THR A 220 0.93 -5.35 9.37
CA THR A 220 0.74 -5.85 8.00
C THR A 220 -0.47 -5.24 7.34
N GLU A 221 -1.57 -5.07 8.09
CA GLU A 221 -2.77 -4.43 7.58
C GLU A 221 -2.55 -2.93 7.33
N ASP A 222 -1.82 -2.24 8.22
CA ASP A 222 -1.48 -0.82 8.03
C ASP A 222 -0.51 -0.63 6.85
N ALA A 223 0.47 -1.53 6.66
CA ALA A 223 1.33 -1.55 5.48
C ALA A 223 0.51 -1.76 4.20
N ARG A 224 -0.44 -2.72 4.20
CA ARG A 224 -1.34 -2.96 3.06
C ARG A 224 -2.13 -1.71 2.71
N ALA A 225 -2.78 -1.09 3.70
CA ALA A 225 -3.55 0.13 3.49
C ALA A 225 -2.68 1.30 2.98
N ALA A 226 -1.43 1.42 3.46
CA ALA A 226 -0.48 2.41 2.97
C ALA A 226 -0.09 2.15 1.50
N GLY A 227 0.04 0.88 1.11
CA GLY A 227 0.30 0.44 -0.26
C GLY A 227 -0.86 0.76 -1.20
N GLU A 228 -2.08 0.43 -0.81
CA GLU A 228 -3.31 0.71 -1.58
C GLU A 228 -3.53 2.22 -1.85
N ILE A 229 -3.01 3.10 -0.99
CA ILE A 229 -3.05 4.55 -1.23
C ILE A 229 -2.07 4.96 -2.35
N ILE A 230 -1.00 4.20 -2.57
CA ILE A 230 -0.01 4.46 -3.63
C ILE A 230 -0.44 3.83 -4.95
N ALA A 231 -1.04 2.63 -4.90
CA ALA A 231 -1.55 1.87 -6.04
C ALA A 231 -2.87 2.43 -6.57
#